data_9ed3fe36c8393fc62328e01e963ce3dc
#
_entry.id   9ed3fe36c8393fc62328e01e963ce3dc
#
_cell.length_a   1.000
_cell.length_b   1.000
_cell.length_c   1.000
_cell.angle_alpha   90.00
_cell.angle_beta   90.00
_cell.angle_gamma   90.00
#
_symmetry.space_group_name_H-M   'P 1'
#
loop_
_entity.id
_entity.type
_entity.pdbx_description
1 polymer ?
#
loop_
_entity_poly.entity_id
_entity_poly.type
_entity_poly.pdbx_seq_one_letter_code
_entity_poly.pdbx_strand_id
1 'polypeptide(L)'
;MNKNIISLENIAVSFDGEKILNDINLDIKDKEFVTFLGPSGCGKTTTLRIIGGFLKPDSGIVRFDGKEINNIPPYKRNVNTVFQRYALFPHLNVYDNIAFGLKIKKFSDKEIQKRVGAMLELVNLKGFEKRSIDRLSGGQQQRVAIARALVNEPKVLLLDRKSVV
;
A
#
# COMPACT_ATOMS: atom_id res chain seq x y z
N MET A 1 -2.96 -25.63 -7.06
CA MET A 1 -1.70 -25.07 -6.49
C MET A 1 -1.92 -23.57 -6.28
N ASN A 2 -1.72 -23.06 -5.07
CA ASN A 2 -1.81 -21.61 -4.83
C ASN A 2 -0.64 -20.93 -5.54
N LYS A 3 -0.96 -20.05 -6.48
CA LYS A 3 0.02 -19.28 -7.27
C LYS A 3 0.66 -18.19 -6.40
N ASN A 4 1.99 -18.00 -6.51
CA ASN A 4 2.66 -16.88 -5.88
C ASN A 4 2.18 -15.57 -6.52
N ILE A 5 1.70 -14.63 -5.69
CA ILE A 5 1.31 -13.30 -6.14
C ILE A 5 2.49 -12.34 -6.10
N ILE A 6 3.38 -12.47 -5.11
CA ILE A 6 4.66 -11.76 -5.00
C ILE A 6 5.77 -12.78 -4.84
N SER A 7 6.89 -12.61 -5.55
CA SER A 7 8.14 -13.32 -5.32
C SER A 7 9.29 -12.32 -5.26
N LEU A 8 10.14 -12.46 -4.27
CA LEU A 8 11.41 -11.77 -4.12
C LEU A 8 12.52 -12.83 -4.29
N GLU A 9 13.45 -12.61 -5.20
CA GLU A 9 14.52 -13.53 -5.53
C GLU A 9 15.86 -12.81 -5.36
N ASN A 10 16.68 -13.22 -4.38
CA ASN A 10 18.02 -12.71 -4.08
C ASN A 10 18.06 -11.17 -3.95
N ILE A 11 17.07 -10.57 -3.30
CA ILE A 11 16.99 -9.13 -3.14
C ILE A 11 18.06 -8.62 -2.20
N ALA A 12 18.87 -7.67 -2.68
CA ALA A 12 19.81 -6.92 -1.86
C ALA A 12 19.63 -5.41 -2.05
N VAL A 13 19.82 -4.66 -0.96
CA VAL A 13 19.80 -3.20 -0.92
C VAL A 13 20.79 -2.69 0.11
N SER A 14 21.56 -1.67 -0.27
CA SER A 14 22.46 -0.96 0.62
C SER A 14 22.15 0.54 0.62
N PHE A 15 22.38 1.23 1.74
CA PHE A 15 22.38 2.68 1.84
C PHE A 15 23.71 3.14 2.46
N ASP A 16 24.36 4.10 1.84
CA ASP A 16 25.65 4.66 2.31
C ASP A 16 26.70 3.58 2.64
N GLY A 17 26.71 2.48 1.87
CA GLY A 17 27.61 1.35 2.04
C GLY A 17 27.17 0.32 3.09
N GLU A 18 26.12 0.59 3.85
CA GLU A 18 25.54 -0.37 4.82
C GLU A 18 24.48 -1.24 4.14
N LYS A 19 24.64 -2.58 4.24
CA LYS A 19 23.65 -3.54 3.72
C LYS A 19 22.44 -3.59 4.64
N ILE A 20 21.28 -3.20 4.11
CA ILE A 20 19.99 -3.26 4.82
C ILE A 20 19.24 -4.55 4.49
N LEU A 21 19.28 -4.99 3.25
CA LEU A 21 18.77 -6.29 2.82
C LEU A 21 19.90 -7.05 2.13
N ASN A 22 20.04 -8.33 2.47
CA ASN A 22 21.05 -9.18 1.89
C ASN A 22 20.45 -10.55 1.56
N ASP A 23 20.37 -10.85 0.28
CA ASP A 23 19.87 -12.12 -0.26
C ASP A 23 18.47 -12.51 0.26
N ILE A 24 17.53 -11.57 0.24
CA ILE A 24 16.16 -11.83 0.68
C ILE A 24 15.40 -12.61 -0.38
N ASN A 25 14.93 -13.78 0.02
CA ASN A 25 14.08 -14.65 -0.78
C ASN A 25 12.73 -14.82 -0.05
N LEU A 26 11.63 -14.54 -0.75
CA LEU A 26 10.28 -14.58 -0.16
C LEU A 26 9.23 -14.85 -1.24
N ASP A 27 8.37 -15.80 -0.99
CA ASP A 27 7.18 -16.06 -1.79
C ASP A 27 5.92 -15.78 -0.98
N ILE A 28 5.02 -15.00 -1.53
CA ILE A 28 3.70 -14.69 -0.97
C ILE A 28 2.63 -15.23 -1.92
N LYS A 29 1.77 -16.09 -1.43
CA LYS A 29 0.70 -16.71 -2.22
C LYS A 29 -0.50 -15.79 -2.37
N ASP A 30 -1.32 -16.04 -3.38
CA ASP A 30 -2.60 -15.31 -3.54
C ASP A 30 -3.49 -15.54 -2.31
N LYS A 31 -4.11 -14.46 -1.81
CA LYS A 31 -4.97 -14.43 -0.61
C LYS A 31 -4.25 -14.76 0.70
N GLU A 32 -2.94 -14.77 0.73
CA GLU A 32 -2.17 -14.98 1.94
C GLU A 32 -2.07 -13.68 2.77
N PHE A 33 -2.14 -13.81 4.10
CA PHE A 33 -1.84 -12.74 5.04
C PHE A 33 -0.45 -12.97 5.63
N VAL A 34 0.48 -12.05 5.34
CA VAL A 34 1.88 -12.14 5.78
C VAL A 34 2.22 -10.99 6.71
N THR A 35 2.92 -11.28 7.79
CA THR A 35 3.42 -10.28 8.74
C THR A 35 4.94 -10.34 8.83
N PHE A 36 5.60 -9.21 8.62
CA PHE A 36 7.03 -9.06 8.86
C PHE A 36 7.27 -8.68 10.32
N LEU A 37 7.94 -9.55 11.06
CA LEU A 37 8.33 -9.32 12.45
C LEU A 37 9.83 -9.04 12.54
N GLY A 38 10.24 -8.22 13.50
CA GLY A 38 11.65 -7.91 13.75
C GLY A 38 11.86 -6.52 14.33
N PRO A 39 13.04 -6.22 14.85
CA PRO A 39 13.39 -4.94 15.45
C PRO A 39 13.32 -3.78 14.45
N SER A 40 13.38 -2.54 14.98
CA SER A 40 13.50 -1.35 14.15
C SER A 40 14.78 -1.41 13.31
N GLY A 41 14.73 -1.03 12.04
CA GLY A 41 15.90 -1.05 11.15
C GLY A 41 16.18 -2.39 10.43
N CYS A 42 15.52 -3.49 10.76
CA CYS A 42 15.76 -4.80 10.09
C CYS A 42 15.22 -4.94 8.65
N GLY A 43 14.91 -3.85 7.96
CA GLY A 43 14.55 -3.87 6.54
C GLY A 43 13.08 -4.08 6.19
N LYS A 44 12.14 -4.19 7.16
CA LYS A 44 10.70 -4.40 6.89
C LYS A 44 10.10 -3.36 5.94
N THR A 45 10.23 -2.08 6.30
CA THR A 45 9.75 -0.96 5.46
C THR A 45 10.47 -0.91 4.12
N THR A 46 11.76 -1.24 4.09
CA THR A 46 12.55 -1.32 2.85
C THR A 46 11.99 -2.38 1.91
N THR A 47 11.68 -3.57 2.42
CA THR A 47 11.06 -4.66 1.65
C THR A 47 9.68 -4.23 1.11
N LEU A 48 8.83 -3.61 1.94
CA LEU A 48 7.53 -3.09 1.49
C LEU A 48 7.68 -2.02 0.39
N ARG A 49 8.68 -1.12 0.51
CA ARG A 49 8.97 -0.10 -0.50
C ARG A 49 9.44 -0.70 -1.82
N ILE A 50 10.21 -1.78 -1.79
CA ILE A 50 10.65 -2.50 -2.98
C ILE A 50 9.43 -3.14 -3.68
N ILE A 51 8.58 -3.86 -2.95
CA ILE A 51 7.35 -4.46 -3.50
C ILE A 51 6.44 -3.36 -4.08
N GLY A 52 6.27 -2.25 -3.37
CA GLY A 52 5.48 -1.10 -3.81
C GLY A 52 6.08 -0.32 -4.99
N GLY A 53 7.36 -0.52 -5.32
CA GLY A 53 8.06 0.19 -6.39
C GLY A 53 8.58 1.57 -6.02
N PHE A 54 8.59 1.92 -4.73
CA PHE A 54 9.14 3.18 -4.22
C PHE A 54 10.65 3.12 -4.02
N LEU A 55 11.23 1.94 -4.09
CA LEU A 55 12.66 1.69 -4.00
C LEU A 55 13.02 0.59 -5.01
N LYS A 56 14.10 0.80 -5.76
CA LYS A 56 14.67 -0.22 -6.64
C LYS A 56 15.73 -0.99 -5.85
N PRO A 57 15.74 -2.35 -5.88
CA PRO A 57 16.81 -3.11 -5.27
C PRO A 57 18.12 -2.95 -6.05
N ASP A 58 19.27 -3.07 -5.38
CA ASP A 58 20.60 -3.07 -6.01
C ASP A 58 20.79 -4.33 -6.84
N SER A 59 20.27 -5.47 -6.37
CA SER A 59 20.25 -6.74 -7.09
C SER A 59 19.03 -7.57 -6.75
N GLY A 60 18.79 -8.61 -7.52
CA GLY A 60 17.66 -9.52 -7.37
C GLY A 60 16.44 -9.13 -8.21
N ILE A 61 15.42 -9.96 -8.16
CA ILE A 61 14.23 -9.85 -9.00
C ILE A 61 12.97 -9.79 -8.12
N VAL A 62 12.12 -8.82 -8.40
CA VAL A 62 10.76 -8.73 -7.83
C VAL A 62 9.76 -9.16 -8.88
N ARG A 63 8.94 -10.16 -8.57
CA ARG A 63 7.86 -10.60 -9.46
C ARG A 63 6.50 -10.34 -8.85
N PHE A 64 5.58 -9.96 -9.70
CA PHE A 64 4.15 -9.85 -9.41
C PHE A 64 3.39 -10.73 -10.39
N ASP A 65 2.65 -11.71 -9.87
CA ASP A 65 1.89 -12.66 -10.69
C ASP A 65 2.77 -13.35 -11.75
N GLY A 66 4.02 -13.71 -11.37
CA GLY A 66 5.04 -14.34 -12.20
C GLY A 66 5.79 -13.39 -13.16
N LYS A 67 5.41 -12.12 -13.26
CA LYS A 67 6.06 -11.13 -14.15
C LYS A 67 7.03 -10.28 -13.35
N GLU A 68 8.23 -10.04 -13.88
CA GLU A 68 9.17 -9.11 -13.29
C GLU A 68 8.65 -7.68 -13.28
N ILE A 69 8.78 -7.00 -12.13
CA ILE A 69 8.28 -5.63 -11.92
C ILE A 69 9.36 -4.65 -11.45
N ASN A 70 10.64 -4.99 -11.48
CA ASN A 70 11.74 -4.11 -11.01
C ASN A 70 11.68 -2.71 -11.63
N ASN A 71 11.37 -2.62 -12.92
CA ASN A 71 11.32 -1.37 -13.67
C ASN A 71 9.89 -0.81 -13.84
N ILE A 72 8.88 -1.41 -13.19
CA ILE A 72 7.50 -0.92 -13.23
C ILE A 72 7.32 0.12 -12.13
N PRO A 73 6.95 1.38 -12.47
CA PRO A 73 6.75 2.43 -11.47
C PRO A 73 5.53 2.13 -10.57
N PRO A 74 5.47 2.71 -9.34
CA PRO A 74 4.43 2.39 -8.35
C PRO A 74 3.00 2.50 -8.89
N TYR A 75 2.70 3.55 -9.63
CA TYR A 75 1.35 3.82 -10.16
C TYR A 75 0.86 2.82 -11.23
N LYS A 76 1.77 2.02 -11.79
CA LYS A 76 1.44 0.94 -12.75
C LYS A 76 1.39 -0.44 -12.11
N ARG A 77 1.76 -0.57 -10.82
CA ARG A 77 1.67 -1.82 -10.08
C ARG A 77 0.25 -2.00 -9.54
N ASN A 78 -0.27 -3.22 -9.59
CA ASN A 78 -1.57 -3.53 -8.96
C ASN A 78 -1.41 -3.81 -7.46
N VAL A 79 -0.68 -2.91 -6.80
CA VAL A 79 -0.31 -2.94 -5.38
C VAL A 79 -0.65 -1.58 -4.79
N ASN A 80 -1.35 -1.54 -3.67
CA ASN A 80 -1.57 -0.30 -2.94
C ASN A 80 -0.87 -0.35 -1.58
N THR A 81 -0.41 0.82 -1.11
CA THR A 81 0.31 0.95 0.15
C THR A 81 -0.41 1.91 1.09
N VAL A 82 -0.60 1.48 2.33
CA VAL A 82 -0.97 2.35 3.45
C VAL A 82 0.31 2.69 4.20
N PHE A 83 0.73 3.95 4.09
CA PHE A 83 1.97 4.44 4.71
C PHE A 83 1.80 4.66 6.21
N GLN A 84 2.89 4.61 6.94
CA GLN A 84 2.96 4.79 8.39
C GLN A 84 2.37 6.15 8.87
N ARG A 85 2.55 7.23 8.09
CA ARG A 85 1.98 8.56 8.34
C ARG A 85 0.72 8.83 7.51
N TYR A 86 0.02 7.76 7.08
CA TYR A 86 -1.23 7.78 6.30
C TYR A 86 -1.15 8.46 4.93
N ALA A 87 -0.26 9.43 4.71
CA ALA A 87 -0.06 10.19 3.47
C ALA A 87 -1.38 10.70 2.85
N LEU A 88 -2.33 11.15 3.68
CA LEU A 88 -3.58 11.73 3.23
C LEU A 88 -3.31 13.11 2.59
N PHE A 89 -4.15 13.48 1.63
CA PHE A 89 -4.10 14.79 0.99
C PHE A 89 -4.79 15.82 1.90
N PRO A 90 -4.04 16.75 2.55
CA PRO A 90 -4.61 17.63 3.57
C PRO A 90 -5.59 18.66 3.00
N HIS A 91 -5.46 19.00 1.72
CA HIS A 91 -6.33 19.94 1.01
C HIS A 91 -7.63 19.31 0.49
N LEU A 92 -7.79 17.98 0.63
CA LEU A 92 -8.99 17.25 0.24
C LEU A 92 -9.77 16.80 1.48
N ASN A 93 -11.10 16.74 1.35
CA ASN A 93 -11.97 16.15 2.37
C ASN A 93 -11.85 14.61 2.37
N VAL A 94 -12.59 13.94 3.26
CA VAL A 94 -12.61 12.46 3.37
C VAL A 94 -13.04 11.80 2.07
N TYR A 95 -14.15 12.27 1.49
CA TYR A 95 -14.67 11.73 0.23
C TYR A 95 -13.66 11.83 -0.90
N ASP A 96 -13.08 13.02 -1.10
CA ASP A 96 -12.15 13.27 -2.19
C ASP A 96 -10.81 12.52 -2.01
N ASN A 97 -10.37 12.31 -0.77
CA ASN A 97 -9.22 11.44 -0.49
C ASN A 97 -9.48 10.01 -0.98
N ILE A 98 -10.65 9.44 -0.67
CA ILE A 98 -11.00 8.07 -1.07
C ILE A 98 -11.23 8.01 -2.58
N ALA A 99 -11.95 8.98 -3.14
CA ALA A 99 -12.29 9.05 -4.56
C ALA A 99 -11.10 9.28 -5.49
N PHE A 100 -9.97 9.78 -4.96
CA PHE A 100 -8.85 10.28 -5.75
C PHE A 100 -8.38 9.31 -6.85
N GLY A 101 -8.12 8.06 -6.47
CA GLY A 101 -7.66 7.04 -7.43
C GLY A 101 -8.71 6.68 -8.49
N LEU A 102 -9.99 6.69 -8.11
CA LEU A 102 -11.09 6.43 -9.06
C LEU A 102 -11.26 7.57 -10.08
N LYS A 103 -11.08 8.83 -9.63
CA LYS A 103 -11.09 10.02 -10.51
C LYS A 103 -9.96 9.93 -11.53
N ILE A 104 -8.75 9.57 -11.14
CA ILE A 104 -7.61 9.36 -12.06
C ILE A 104 -7.93 8.27 -13.09
N LYS A 105 -8.59 7.19 -12.66
CA LYS A 105 -9.02 6.09 -13.55
C LYS A 105 -10.24 6.44 -14.39
N LYS A 106 -10.76 7.67 -14.27
CA LYS A 106 -11.92 8.19 -15.03
C LYS A 106 -13.20 7.36 -14.87
N PHE A 107 -13.44 6.81 -13.68
CA PHE A 107 -14.75 6.23 -13.35
C PHE A 107 -15.84 7.30 -13.40
N SER A 108 -17.09 6.90 -13.71
CA SER A 108 -18.24 7.81 -13.68
C SER A 108 -18.53 8.27 -12.25
N ASP A 109 -19.10 9.49 -12.11
CA ASP A 109 -19.44 10.04 -10.78
C ASP A 109 -20.38 9.11 -9.99
N LYS A 110 -21.33 8.47 -10.66
CA LYS A 110 -22.26 7.50 -10.06
C LYS A 110 -21.51 6.29 -9.47
N GLU A 111 -20.52 5.76 -10.21
CA GLU A 111 -19.72 4.63 -9.74
C GLU A 111 -18.77 5.04 -8.60
N ILE A 112 -18.16 6.24 -8.69
CA ILE A 112 -17.33 6.80 -7.61
C ILE A 112 -18.15 6.93 -6.34
N GLN A 113 -19.34 7.53 -6.42
CA GLN A 113 -20.21 7.72 -5.24
C GLN A 113 -20.58 6.38 -4.60
N LYS A 114 -20.93 5.38 -5.41
CA LYS A 114 -21.24 4.02 -4.94
C LYS A 114 -20.07 3.37 -4.20
N ARG A 115 -18.87 3.39 -4.82
CA ARG A 115 -17.67 2.76 -4.26
C ARG A 115 -17.18 3.46 -3.00
N VAL A 116 -17.14 4.80 -3.01
CA VAL A 116 -16.74 5.59 -1.84
C VAL A 116 -17.73 5.37 -0.69
N GLY A 117 -19.03 5.36 -0.96
CA GLY A 117 -20.06 5.08 0.05
C GLY A 117 -19.85 3.72 0.71
N ALA A 118 -19.65 2.66 -0.07
CA ALA A 118 -19.38 1.32 0.44
C ALA A 118 -18.09 1.28 1.29
N MET A 119 -17.03 1.99 0.88
CA MET A 119 -15.79 2.06 1.66
C MET A 119 -15.98 2.80 2.98
N LEU A 120 -16.74 3.90 2.99
CA LEU A 120 -17.04 4.65 4.21
C LEU A 120 -17.85 3.82 5.23
N GLU A 121 -18.79 3.02 4.75
CA GLU A 121 -19.51 2.05 5.58
C GLU A 121 -18.57 0.99 6.15
N LEU A 122 -17.72 0.38 5.29
CA LEU A 122 -16.75 -0.64 5.69
C LEU A 122 -15.81 -0.18 6.81
N VAL A 123 -15.36 1.08 6.76
CA VAL A 123 -14.43 1.63 7.75
C VAL A 123 -15.13 2.37 8.90
N ASN A 124 -16.46 2.30 9.00
CA ASN A 124 -17.28 3.00 10.02
C ASN A 124 -17.03 4.51 10.05
N LEU A 125 -17.05 5.16 8.88
CA LEU A 125 -16.93 6.63 8.70
C LEU A 125 -18.08 7.21 7.87
N LYS A 126 -19.24 6.55 7.82
CA LYS A 126 -20.45 7.10 7.19
C LYS A 126 -20.83 8.43 7.85
N GLY A 127 -21.15 9.45 7.04
CA GLY A 127 -21.45 10.82 7.50
C GLY A 127 -20.20 11.70 7.67
N PHE A 128 -19.00 11.21 7.36
CA PHE A 128 -17.75 11.97 7.43
C PHE A 128 -17.29 12.52 6.07
N GLU A 129 -18.04 12.31 5.01
CA GLU A 129 -17.67 12.59 3.61
C GLU A 129 -17.07 13.98 3.41
N LYS A 130 -17.72 14.99 3.99
CA LYS A 130 -17.34 16.42 3.83
C LYS A 130 -16.34 16.93 4.87
N ARG A 131 -15.92 16.08 5.83
CA ARG A 131 -14.96 16.51 6.87
C ARG A 131 -13.57 16.71 6.29
N SER A 132 -12.88 17.75 6.75
CA SER A 132 -11.46 17.94 6.47
C SER A 132 -10.63 16.92 7.26
N ILE A 133 -9.46 16.56 6.74
CA ILE A 133 -8.57 15.55 7.31
C ILE A 133 -8.00 15.98 8.66
N ASP A 134 -7.70 17.25 8.84
CA ASP A 134 -7.17 17.86 10.06
C ASP A 134 -8.13 17.77 11.27
N ARG A 135 -9.44 17.61 11.01
CA ARG A 135 -10.48 17.45 12.04
C ARG A 135 -10.70 15.99 12.46
N LEU A 136 -9.89 15.06 11.95
CA LEU A 136 -9.99 13.64 12.25
C LEU A 136 -8.97 13.23 13.30
N SER A 137 -9.35 12.32 14.19
CA SER A 137 -8.39 11.63 15.05
C SER A 137 -7.42 10.77 14.22
N GLY A 138 -6.25 10.42 14.77
CA GLY A 138 -5.27 9.58 14.09
C GLY A 138 -5.86 8.23 13.62
N GLY A 139 -6.71 7.60 14.45
CA GLY A 139 -7.41 6.37 14.06
C GLY A 139 -8.42 6.57 12.93
N GLN A 140 -9.10 7.73 12.88
CA GLN A 140 -9.99 8.08 11.77
C GLN A 140 -9.20 8.34 10.49
N GLN A 141 -8.09 9.09 10.57
CA GLN A 141 -7.19 9.30 9.42
C GLN A 141 -6.65 7.98 8.87
N GLN A 142 -6.28 7.06 9.75
CA GLN A 142 -5.83 5.72 9.35
C GLN A 142 -6.93 4.97 8.59
N ARG A 143 -8.17 5.01 9.06
CA ARG A 143 -9.31 4.37 8.39
C ARG A 143 -9.58 4.99 7.02
N VAL A 144 -9.46 6.31 6.86
CA VAL A 144 -9.55 6.97 5.56
C VAL A 144 -8.44 6.48 4.61
N ALA A 145 -7.20 6.35 5.10
CA ALA A 145 -6.08 5.85 4.28
C ALA A 145 -6.29 4.40 3.83
N ILE A 146 -6.84 3.55 4.70
CA ILE A 146 -7.22 2.17 4.37
C ILE A 146 -8.32 2.16 3.29
N ALA A 147 -9.39 2.95 3.48
CA ALA A 147 -10.48 3.07 2.51
C ALA A 147 -9.97 3.54 1.14
N ARG A 148 -9.08 4.55 1.11
CA ARG A 148 -8.44 5.05 -0.11
C ARG A 148 -7.61 3.98 -0.82
N ALA A 149 -6.93 3.13 -0.06
CA ALA A 149 -6.16 2.05 -0.64
C ALA A 149 -7.05 0.93 -1.19
N LEU A 150 -8.12 0.56 -0.48
CA LEU A 150 -9.02 -0.54 -0.82
C LEU A 150 -9.98 -0.20 -1.98
N VAL A 151 -10.42 1.06 -2.11
CA VAL A 151 -11.42 1.47 -3.12
C VAL A 151 -11.00 1.15 -4.56
N ASN A 152 -9.69 1.04 -4.79
CA ASN A 152 -9.12 0.69 -6.09
C ASN A 152 -9.06 -0.83 -6.36
N GLU A 153 -9.50 -1.66 -5.42
CA GLU A 153 -9.49 -3.13 -5.49
C GLU A 153 -8.11 -3.70 -5.88
N PRO A 154 -7.04 -3.36 -5.12
CA PRO A 154 -5.71 -3.85 -5.43
C PRO A 154 -5.62 -5.36 -5.21
N LYS A 155 -4.80 -6.07 -6.00
CA LYS A 155 -4.51 -7.49 -5.74
C LYS A 155 -3.64 -7.68 -4.50
N VAL A 156 -2.80 -6.70 -4.16
CA VAL A 156 -1.94 -6.73 -2.97
C VAL A 156 -2.08 -5.43 -2.21
N LEU A 157 -2.30 -5.52 -0.90
CA LEU A 157 -2.32 -4.38 0.01
C LEU A 157 -1.10 -4.47 0.94
N LEU A 158 -0.26 -3.46 0.92
CA LEU A 158 0.89 -3.30 1.80
C LEU A 158 0.52 -2.38 2.96
N LEU A 159 0.76 -2.83 4.19
CA LEU A 159 0.50 -2.06 5.40
C LEU A 159 1.83 -1.76 6.10
N ASP A 160 2.34 -0.53 5.96
CA ASP A 160 3.55 -0.08 6.65
C ASP A 160 3.14 0.56 7.98
N ARG A 161 3.30 -0.17 9.08
CA ARG A 161 2.95 0.29 10.44
C ARG A 161 4.20 0.32 11.32
N LYS A 162 4.26 1.29 12.27
CA LYS A 162 5.18 1.16 13.40
C LYS A 162 4.81 -0.13 14.16
N SER A 163 5.80 -0.99 14.39
CA SER A 163 5.71 -1.96 15.46
C SER A 163 5.55 -1.17 16.78
N VAL A 164 4.40 -1.31 17.42
CA VAL A 164 4.26 -0.88 18.81
C VAL A 164 4.99 -1.95 19.60
N VAL A 165 6.17 -1.62 20.08
CA VAL A 165 6.88 -2.39 21.10
C VAL A 165 6.43 -1.85 22.44
#